data_ca405a6d2bf71f856589a4a6681b25cc
#
_entry.id   ca405a6d2bf71f856589a4a6681b25cc
#
_cell.length_a   1.000
_cell.length_b   1.000
_cell.length_c   1.000
_cell.angle_alpha   90.00
_cell.angle_beta   90.00
_cell.angle_gamma   90.00
#
_symmetry.space_group_name_H-M   'P 1'
#
loop_
_entity.id
_entity.type
_entity.pdbx_description
1 polymer ?
#
loop_
_entity_poly.entity_id
_entity_poly.type
_entity_poly.pdbx_seq_one_letter_code
_entity_poly.pdbx_strand_id
1 'polypeptide(L)'
;MEYLVYDGFYFLWKKRAYYRNINAKVYPDLKLTITTGKKAPQWFIIKFIEENRSWLEQSLQHHFNELLKLKDEKLLPRPKPGGWAPLMGHAMRLEEVSSKKEQGADWQNKVLKIYPGRKSFLQALFDFYKAEAKRQITVIQKEVSEKMGLYPVRLNFRKPRTQWGSCNSRKEITYNWKLIAAPYRWIEYVVVHETSHLQFMDHSANFWQLVASACPKYNSYSKALKSQQNIFEFLNEESNLYLHKFHFNRFDKNAFSDY
;
A
#
# COMPACT_ATOMS: atom_id res chain seq x y z
N MET A 1 -10.38 -3.63 -18.07
CA MET A 1 -10.75 -3.92 -16.69
C MET A 1 -12.21 -3.51 -16.52
N GLU A 2 -13.03 -4.38 -16.02
CA GLU A 2 -14.47 -4.17 -15.93
C GLU A 2 -14.93 -4.50 -14.51
N TYR A 3 -15.84 -3.67 -13.95
CA TYR A 3 -16.48 -3.96 -12.68
C TYR A 3 -17.75 -4.71 -12.93
N LEU A 4 -17.92 -5.82 -12.25
CA LEU A 4 -19.12 -6.65 -12.33
C LEU A 4 -19.70 -6.88 -10.94
N VAL A 5 -21.02 -7.13 -10.95
CA VAL A 5 -21.77 -7.50 -9.75
C VAL A 5 -22.44 -8.84 -10.02
N TYR A 6 -22.29 -9.77 -9.12
CA TYR A 6 -23.03 -11.02 -9.13
C TYR A 6 -23.33 -11.46 -7.70
N ASP A 7 -24.60 -11.69 -7.41
CA ASP A 7 -25.10 -12.19 -6.13
C ASP A 7 -24.54 -11.48 -4.90
N GLY A 8 -24.49 -10.13 -4.97
CA GLY A 8 -23.97 -9.27 -3.91
C GLY A 8 -22.44 -9.20 -3.84
N PHE A 9 -21.71 -9.90 -4.69
CA PHE A 9 -20.27 -9.72 -4.83
C PHE A 9 -19.98 -8.67 -5.90
N TYR A 10 -19.22 -7.66 -5.51
CA TYR A 10 -18.65 -6.66 -6.41
C TYR A 10 -17.20 -7.01 -6.68
N PHE A 11 -16.82 -7.18 -7.93
CA PHE A 11 -15.46 -7.57 -8.26
C PHE A 11 -14.92 -6.88 -9.50
N LEU A 12 -13.61 -6.69 -9.50
CA LEU A 12 -12.87 -6.21 -10.65
C LEU A 12 -12.45 -7.40 -11.50
N TRP A 13 -13.03 -7.52 -12.69
CA TRP A 13 -12.63 -8.54 -13.65
C TRP A 13 -11.42 -8.10 -14.48
N LYS A 14 -10.35 -8.89 -14.40
CA LYS A 14 -9.11 -8.69 -15.15
C LYS A 14 -8.94 -9.81 -16.15
N LYS A 15 -8.85 -9.46 -17.43
CA LYS A 15 -8.59 -10.38 -18.54
C LYS A 15 -7.10 -10.33 -18.93
N ARG A 16 -6.38 -11.46 -18.93
CA ARG A 16 -4.97 -11.56 -19.33
C ARG A 16 -4.77 -12.53 -20.49
N ALA A 17 -3.90 -12.18 -21.46
CA ALA A 17 -3.75 -12.90 -22.71
C ALA A 17 -3.34 -14.38 -22.54
N TYR A 18 -2.42 -14.68 -21.64
CA TYR A 18 -1.85 -16.03 -21.45
C TYR A 18 -2.29 -16.71 -20.16
N TYR A 19 -3.40 -16.26 -19.56
CA TYR A 19 -3.90 -16.81 -18.32
C TYR A 19 -4.87 -17.97 -18.62
N ARG A 20 -4.56 -19.19 -18.15
CA ARG A 20 -5.37 -20.38 -18.38
C ARG A 20 -6.33 -20.71 -17.25
N ASN A 21 -6.04 -20.21 -16.05
CA ASN A 21 -6.78 -20.50 -14.84
C ASN A 21 -7.67 -19.30 -14.43
N ILE A 22 -8.60 -19.54 -13.52
CA ILE A 22 -9.28 -18.48 -12.78
C ILE A 22 -8.56 -18.26 -11.45
N ASN A 23 -8.37 -17.01 -11.06
CA ASN A 23 -7.81 -16.65 -9.77
C ASN A 23 -8.62 -15.51 -9.16
N ALA A 24 -9.05 -15.70 -7.92
CA ALA A 24 -9.68 -14.66 -7.13
C ALA A 24 -8.76 -14.22 -5.99
N LYS A 25 -8.78 -12.95 -5.68
CA LYS A 25 -8.07 -12.37 -4.55
C LYS A 25 -8.97 -11.37 -3.84
N VAL A 26 -9.19 -11.61 -2.55
CA VAL A 26 -9.77 -10.64 -1.63
C VAL A 26 -8.62 -9.86 -1.00
N TYR A 27 -8.77 -8.54 -0.94
CA TYR A 27 -7.77 -7.64 -0.36
C TYR A 27 -8.26 -7.11 0.99
N PRO A 28 -7.35 -6.64 1.85
CA PRO A 28 -7.70 -6.07 3.15
C PRO A 28 -8.66 -4.87 3.09
N ASP A 29 -8.69 -4.14 1.98
CA ASP A 29 -9.63 -3.05 1.69
C ASP A 29 -11.00 -3.55 1.18
N LEU A 30 -11.30 -4.82 1.36
CA LEU A 30 -12.49 -5.54 0.88
C LEU A 30 -12.63 -5.61 -0.65
N LYS A 31 -11.59 -5.24 -1.39
CA LYS A 31 -11.58 -5.37 -2.84
C LYS A 31 -11.50 -6.83 -3.26
N LEU A 32 -12.44 -7.27 -4.07
CA LEU A 32 -12.38 -8.57 -4.74
C LEU A 32 -11.91 -8.39 -6.19
N THR A 33 -10.89 -9.13 -6.58
CA THR A 33 -10.40 -9.16 -7.96
C THR A 33 -10.47 -10.58 -8.50
N ILE A 34 -11.09 -10.77 -9.64
CA ILE A 34 -11.10 -12.05 -10.37
C ILE A 34 -10.29 -11.88 -11.66
N THR A 35 -9.30 -12.73 -11.86
CA THR A 35 -8.42 -12.72 -13.03
C THR A 35 -8.64 -13.99 -13.85
N THR A 36 -8.87 -13.83 -15.15
CA THR A 36 -9.11 -14.94 -16.08
C THR A 36 -8.32 -14.77 -17.36
N GLY A 37 -8.34 -15.80 -18.22
CA GLY A 37 -7.91 -15.71 -19.61
C GLY A 37 -8.76 -14.71 -20.41
N LYS A 38 -8.18 -14.12 -21.46
CA LYS A 38 -8.84 -13.09 -22.28
C LYS A 38 -10.16 -13.56 -22.93
N LYS A 39 -10.26 -14.85 -23.24
CA LYS A 39 -11.44 -15.48 -23.86
C LYS A 39 -12.43 -16.10 -22.86
N ALA A 40 -12.20 -15.99 -21.55
CA ALA A 40 -13.08 -16.59 -20.55
C ALA A 40 -14.49 -15.97 -20.66
N PRO A 41 -15.53 -16.78 -20.75
CA PRO A 41 -16.90 -16.28 -20.78
C PRO A 41 -17.37 -15.91 -19.36
N GLN A 42 -18.38 -15.06 -19.28
CA GLN A 42 -18.89 -14.58 -17.99
C GLN A 42 -19.45 -15.70 -17.09
N TRP A 43 -20.11 -16.69 -17.68
CA TRP A 43 -20.65 -17.83 -16.94
C TRP A 43 -19.58 -18.62 -16.16
N PHE A 44 -18.35 -18.64 -16.68
CA PHE A 44 -17.22 -19.30 -16.00
C PHE A 44 -16.87 -18.62 -14.66
N ILE A 45 -17.01 -17.29 -14.61
CA ILE A 45 -16.80 -16.52 -13.38
C ILE A 45 -17.96 -16.75 -12.40
N ILE A 46 -19.19 -16.78 -12.91
CA ILE A 46 -20.39 -17.03 -12.12
C ILE A 46 -20.25 -18.38 -11.41
N LYS A 47 -19.96 -19.43 -12.17
CA LYS A 47 -19.73 -20.78 -11.63
C LYS A 47 -18.62 -20.79 -10.57
N PHE A 48 -17.51 -20.11 -10.83
CA PHE A 48 -16.43 -20.00 -9.86
C PHE A 48 -16.87 -19.33 -8.57
N ILE A 49 -17.66 -18.25 -8.62
CA ILE A 49 -18.17 -17.55 -7.43
C ILE A 49 -19.11 -18.48 -6.65
N GLU A 50 -19.99 -19.22 -7.33
CA GLU A 50 -20.90 -20.17 -6.70
C GLU A 50 -20.15 -21.29 -5.98
N GLU A 51 -19.18 -21.91 -6.66
CA GLU A 51 -18.36 -23.00 -6.10
C GLU A 51 -17.47 -22.54 -4.92
N ASN A 52 -17.06 -21.27 -4.91
CA ASN A 52 -16.15 -20.71 -3.89
C ASN A 52 -16.85 -19.70 -2.96
N ARG A 53 -18.18 -19.66 -2.94
CA ARG A 53 -18.98 -18.70 -2.17
C ARG A 53 -18.54 -18.63 -0.71
N SER A 54 -18.51 -19.78 -0.03
CA SER A 54 -18.15 -19.84 1.40
C SER A 54 -16.76 -19.24 1.69
N TRP A 55 -15.78 -19.55 0.85
CA TRP A 55 -14.42 -18.99 0.99
C TRP A 55 -14.40 -17.47 0.75
N LEU A 56 -15.13 -16.98 -0.27
CA LEU A 56 -15.21 -15.56 -0.55
C LEU A 56 -15.87 -14.79 0.61
N GLU A 57 -16.96 -15.33 1.15
CA GLU A 57 -17.66 -14.75 2.30
C GLU A 57 -16.79 -14.72 3.55
N GLN A 58 -16.14 -15.83 3.88
CA GLN A 58 -15.23 -15.91 5.03
C GLN A 58 -14.06 -14.94 4.89
N SER A 59 -13.47 -14.85 3.68
CA SER A 59 -12.35 -13.95 3.44
C SER A 59 -12.76 -12.47 3.55
N LEU A 60 -13.92 -12.10 3.03
CA LEU A 60 -14.46 -10.76 3.15
C LEU A 60 -14.81 -10.43 4.61
N GLN A 61 -15.47 -11.37 5.33
CA GLN A 61 -15.82 -11.20 6.74
C GLN A 61 -14.58 -11.04 7.61
N HIS A 62 -13.54 -11.85 7.36
CA HIS A 62 -12.27 -11.73 8.09
C HIS A 62 -11.68 -10.32 7.94
N HIS A 63 -11.53 -9.83 6.71
CA HIS A 63 -10.99 -8.49 6.47
C HIS A 63 -11.89 -7.38 7.01
N PHE A 64 -13.21 -7.56 6.95
CA PHE A 64 -14.16 -6.61 7.54
C PHE A 64 -13.99 -6.50 9.06
N ASN A 65 -13.87 -7.64 9.76
CA ASN A 65 -13.65 -7.66 11.21
C ASN A 65 -12.30 -7.02 11.60
N GLU A 66 -11.24 -7.23 10.80
CA GLU A 66 -9.97 -6.56 11.01
C GLU A 66 -10.07 -5.05 10.82
N LEU A 67 -10.83 -4.59 9.81
CA LEU A 67 -11.09 -3.15 9.63
C LEU A 67 -11.89 -2.56 10.78
N LEU A 68 -12.90 -3.27 11.32
CA LEU A 68 -13.67 -2.83 12.49
C LEU A 68 -12.76 -2.63 13.70
N LYS A 69 -11.88 -3.60 14.01
CA LYS A 69 -10.91 -3.45 15.10
C LYS A 69 -10.04 -2.21 14.93
N LEU A 70 -9.47 -2.00 13.73
CA LEU A 70 -8.66 -0.83 13.45
C LEU A 70 -9.45 0.47 13.57
N LYS A 71 -10.75 0.46 13.23
CA LYS A 71 -11.64 1.61 13.43
C LYS A 71 -11.86 1.92 14.90
N ASP A 72 -12.22 0.89 15.69
CA ASP A 72 -12.50 1.03 17.12
C ASP A 72 -11.25 1.50 17.89
N GLU A 73 -10.08 1.01 17.50
CA GLU A 73 -8.79 1.46 18.03
C GLU A 73 -8.34 2.82 17.45
N LYS A 74 -9.14 3.46 16.59
CA LYS A 74 -8.83 4.73 15.89
C LYS A 74 -7.52 4.67 15.08
N LEU A 75 -7.14 3.50 14.62
CA LEU A 75 -5.91 3.26 13.85
C LEU A 75 -6.11 3.39 12.32
N LEU A 76 -7.36 3.49 11.85
CA LEU A 76 -7.63 3.71 10.43
C LEU A 76 -7.37 5.17 10.05
N PRO A 77 -6.51 5.43 9.07
CA PRO A 77 -6.30 6.77 8.56
C PRO A 77 -7.57 7.39 7.98
N ARG A 78 -7.77 8.69 8.24
CA ARG A 78 -8.86 9.50 7.68
C ARG A 78 -8.28 10.59 6.79
N PRO A 79 -8.04 10.33 5.50
CA PRO A 79 -7.30 11.22 4.62
C PRO A 79 -8.15 12.40 4.09
N LYS A 80 -8.75 13.17 5.00
CA LYS A 80 -9.54 14.37 4.75
C LYS A 80 -9.14 15.50 5.70
N PRO A 81 -9.46 16.77 5.43
CA PRO A 81 -9.21 17.86 6.37
C PRO A 81 -9.83 17.57 7.75
N GLY A 82 -9.08 17.83 8.81
CA GLY A 82 -9.45 17.48 10.19
C GLY A 82 -9.25 16.00 10.57
N GLY A 83 -8.99 15.13 9.62
CA GLY A 83 -8.62 13.74 9.85
C GLY A 83 -7.13 13.56 10.12
N TRP A 84 -6.62 12.35 9.91
CA TRP A 84 -5.21 12.05 10.09
C TRP A 84 -4.68 11.04 9.06
N ALA A 85 -3.37 11.06 8.84
CA ALA A 85 -2.66 10.09 8.01
C ALA A 85 -1.25 9.83 8.55
N PRO A 86 -0.70 8.61 8.40
CA PRO A 86 0.65 8.29 8.85
C PRO A 86 1.70 8.87 7.91
N LEU A 87 2.72 9.51 8.47
CA LEU A 87 3.92 9.94 7.76
C LEU A 87 5.14 9.55 8.59
N MET A 88 6.04 8.75 8.02
CA MET A 88 7.23 8.20 8.69
C MET A 88 6.92 7.57 10.07
N GLY A 89 5.77 6.88 10.16
CA GLY A 89 5.30 6.22 11.37
C GLY A 89 4.63 7.14 12.39
N HIS A 90 4.51 8.43 12.13
CA HIS A 90 3.79 9.37 12.98
C HIS A 90 2.38 9.61 12.48
N ALA A 91 1.38 9.57 13.36
CA ALA A 91 0.03 9.99 13.04
C ALA A 91 0.00 11.53 12.92
N MET A 92 -0.18 12.02 11.70
CA MET A 92 -0.20 13.45 11.40
C MET A 92 -1.64 13.92 11.22
N ARG A 93 -2.08 14.95 11.97
CA ARG A 93 -3.37 15.61 11.75
C ARG A 93 -3.33 16.36 10.42
N LEU A 94 -4.37 16.23 9.61
CA LEU A 94 -4.43 16.81 8.28
C LEU A 94 -5.12 18.18 8.32
N GLU A 95 -4.45 19.19 7.79
CA GLU A 95 -4.99 20.54 7.61
C GLU A 95 -4.93 20.96 6.14
N GLU A 96 -6.01 21.56 5.67
CA GLU A 96 -6.03 22.23 4.38
C GLU A 96 -5.55 23.67 4.55
N VAL A 97 -4.64 24.10 3.67
CA VAL A 97 -4.11 25.47 3.67
C VAL A 97 -4.36 26.14 2.33
N SER A 98 -4.42 27.48 2.35
CA SER A 98 -4.75 28.30 1.18
C SER A 98 -3.55 28.65 0.29
N SER A 99 -2.33 28.42 0.80
CA SER A 99 -1.10 28.75 0.08
C SER A 99 -0.13 27.57 0.03
N LYS A 100 0.49 27.37 -1.14
CA LYS A 100 1.54 26.36 -1.32
C LYS A 100 2.77 26.60 -0.43
N LYS A 101 3.02 27.85 -0.03
CA LYS A 101 4.12 28.20 0.88
C LYS A 101 3.93 27.63 2.28
N GLU A 102 2.70 27.38 2.68
CA GLU A 102 2.34 26.81 3.99
C GLU A 102 2.35 25.26 3.99
N GLN A 103 2.41 24.64 2.78
CA GLN A 103 2.39 23.19 2.68
C GLN A 103 3.63 22.56 3.27
N GLY A 104 3.44 21.57 4.14
CA GLY A 104 4.55 20.83 4.75
C GLY A 104 4.15 20.09 6.02
N ALA A 105 5.10 19.36 6.57
CA ALA A 105 4.93 18.64 7.83
C ALA A 105 5.48 19.48 9.00
N ASP A 106 4.62 19.81 9.93
CA ASP A 106 4.98 20.34 11.24
C ASP A 106 5.14 19.16 12.20
N TRP A 107 6.38 18.75 12.39
CA TRP A 107 6.72 17.57 13.18
C TRP A 107 6.50 17.79 14.69
N GLN A 108 6.66 19.03 15.18
CA GLN A 108 6.47 19.37 16.58
C GLN A 108 5.00 19.22 16.98
N ASN A 109 4.10 19.73 16.17
CA ASN A 109 2.66 19.71 16.43
C ASN A 109 1.97 18.50 15.80
N LYS A 110 2.70 17.64 15.06
CA LYS A 110 2.19 16.49 14.31
C LYS A 110 1.07 16.89 13.35
N VAL A 111 1.28 17.97 12.61
CA VAL A 111 0.33 18.48 11.62
C VAL A 111 0.92 18.35 10.23
N LEU A 112 0.13 17.86 9.29
CA LEU A 112 0.45 17.83 7.88
C LEU A 112 -0.45 18.80 7.14
N LYS A 113 0.12 19.91 6.68
CA LYS A 113 -0.55 20.97 5.95
C LYS A 113 -0.51 20.68 4.46
N ILE A 114 -1.67 20.61 3.81
CA ILE A 114 -1.82 20.27 2.40
C ILE A 114 -2.50 21.42 1.66
N TYR A 115 -1.86 21.90 0.60
CA TYR A 115 -2.42 22.85 -0.34
C TYR A 115 -2.99 22.12 -1.56
N PRO A 116 -4.32 22.09 -1.75
CA PRO A 116 -4.93 21.36 -2.86
C PRO A 116 -4.84 22.15 -4.18
N GLY A 117 -4.85 23.49 -4.15
CA GLY A 117 -4.91 24.32 -5.35
C GLY A 117 -6.18 24.02 -6.15
N ARG A 118 -6.01 23.52 -7.39
CA ARG A 118 -7.13 23.11 -8.27
C ARG A 118 -7.49 21.62 -8.16
N LYS A 119 -6.80 20.86 -7.33
CA LYS A 119 -7.00 19.41 -7.13
C LYS A 119 -7.93 19.15 -5.95
N SER A 120 -8.44 17.92 -5.84
CA SER A 120 -9.04 17.50 -4.57
C SER A 120 -7.96 17.42 -3.49
N PHE A 121 -8.37 17.60 -2.23
CA PHE A 121 -7.47 17.45 -1.07
C PHE A 121 -6.74 16.09 -1.10
N LEU A 122 -7.45 15.02 -1.39
CA LEU A 122 -6.89 13.66 -1.46
C LEU A 122 -5.82 13.54 -2.56
N GLN A 123 -6.06 14.10 -3.73
CA GLN A 123 -5.07 14.09 -4.81
C GLN A 123 -3.81 14.90 -4.43
N ALA A 124 -3.99 16.05 -3.78
CA ALA A 124 -2.88 16.87 -3.29
C ALA A 124 -2.09 16.14 -2.19
N LEU A 125 -2.78 15.46 -1.29
CA LEU A 125 -2.17 14.63 -0.26
C LEU A 125 -1.32 13.51 -0.90
N PHE A 126 -1.81 12.80 -1.88
CA PHE A 126 -1.03 11.76 -2.58
C PHE A 126 0.18 12.32 -3.31
N ASP A 127 0.04 13.48 -3.95
CA ASP A 127 1.16 14.14 -4.61
C ASP A 127 2.23 14.57 -3.59
N PHE A 128 1.81 15.05 -2.42
CA PHE A 128 2.72 15.33 -1.30
C PHE A 128 3.46 14.06 -0.86
N TYR A 129 2.75 12.95 -0.65
CA TYR A 129 3.38 11.69 -0.25
C TYR A 129 4.38 11.17 -1.28
N LYS A 130 4.09 11.29 -2.59
CA LYS A 130 5.01 10.92 -3.66
C LYS A 130 6.29 11.77 -3.63
N ALA A 131 6.13 13.08 -3.46
CA ALA A 131 7.26 14.00 -3.37
C ALA A 131 8.12 13.74 -2.12
N GLU A 132 7.48 13.56 -0.97
CA GLU A 132 8.14 13.31 0.30
C GLU A 132 8.85 11.94 0.31
N ALA A 133 8.23 10.91 -0.25
CA ALA A 133 8.87 9.61 -0.43
C ALA A 133 10.15 9.72 -1.25
N LYS A 134 10.10 10.43 -2.38
CA LYS A 134 11.29 10.65 -3.21
C LYS A 134 12.37 11.38 -2.41
N ARG A 135 12.03 12.42 -1.66
CA ARG A 135 12.97 13.20 -0.87
C ARG A 135 13.61 12.38 0.24
N GLN A 136 12.80 11.77 1.10
CA GLN A 136 13.27 11.07 2.32
C GLN A 136 13.98 9.76 2.00
N ILE A 137 13.37 8.92 1.12
CA ILE A 137 13.97 7.62 0.80
C ILE A 137 15.28 7.79 0.03
N THR A 138 15.43 8.87 -0.75
CA THR A 138 16.72 9.17 -1.40
C THR A 138 17.79 9.49 -0.36
N VAL A 139 17.47 10.22 0.71
CA VAL A 139 18.41 10.50 1.81
C VAL A 139 18.80 9.20 2.52
N ILE A 140 17.82 8.39 2.90
CA ILE A 140 18.05 7.09 3.55
C ILE A 140 18.88 6.17 2.64
N GLN A 141 18.60 6.16 1.33
CA GLN A 141 19.39 5.36 0.37
C GLN A 141 20.85 5.80 0.35
N LYS A 142 21.11 7.10 0.38
CA LYS A 142 22.48 7.61 0.43
C LYS A 142 23.22 7.12 1.68
N GLU A 143 22.60 7.27 2.85
CA GLU A 143 23.16 6.80 4.13
C GLU A 143 23.45 5.30 4.13
N VAL A 144 22.49 4.50 3.64
CA VAL A 144 22.64 3.04 3.52
C VAL A 144 23.72 2.67 2.50
N SER A 145 23.79 3.36 1.36
CA SER A 145 24.81 3.13 0.34
C SER A 145 26.22 3.41 0.87
N GLU A 146 26.39 4.50 1.61
CA GLU A 146 27.68 4.84 2.26
C GLU A 146 28.06 3.77 3.30
N LYS A 147 27.10 3.32 4.12
CA LYS A 147 27.32 2.27 5.14
C LYS A 147 27.69 0.91 4.53
N MET A 148 27.07 0.55 3.39
CA MET A 148 27.24 -0.78 2.78
C MET A 148 28.30 -0.80 1.67
N GLY A 149 28.77 0.35 1.18
CA GLY A 149 29.65 0.44 0.01
C GLY A 149 28.96 0.06 -1.31
N LEU A 150 27.63 0.06 -1.37
CA LEU A 150 26.85 -0.38 -2.51
C LEU A 150 25.96 0.76 -3.04
N TYR A 151 26.11 1.10 -4.32
CA TYR A 151 25.46 2.27 -4.91
C TYR A 151 24.59 1.86 -6.09
N PRO A 152 23.28 2.16 -6.08
CA PRO A 152 22.40 1.93 -7.21
C PRO A 152 22.69 2.90 -8.36
N VAL A 153 22.51 2.45 -9.60
CA VAL A 153 22.66 3.29 -10.80
C VAL A 153 21.53 4.32 -10.88
N ARG A 154 20.32 3.93 -10.47
CA ARG A 154 19.14 4.79 -10.52
C ARG A 154 18.14 4.41 -9.44
N LEU A 155 17.44 5.44 -8.91
CA LEU A 155 16.28 5.28 -8.05
C LEU A 155 15.00 5.63 -8.81
N ASN A 156 14.00 4.77 -8.72
CA ASN A 156 12.67 4.97 -9.27
C ASN A 156 11.63 4.92 -8.14
N PHE A 157 10.57 5.70 -8.28
CA PHE A 157 9.45 5.72 -7.33
C PHE A 157 8.17 5.41 -8.08
N ARG A 158 7.53 4.29 -7.73
CA ARG A 158 6.32 3.78 -8.39
C ARG A 158 5.31 3.32 -7.34
N LYS A 159 4.18 2.79 -7.78
CA LYS A 159 3.14 2.18 -6.96
C LYS A 159 2.97 0.70 -7.36
N PRO A 160 3.94 -0.18 -7.11
CA PRO A 160 3.72 -1.61 -7.32
C PRO A 160 2.66 -2.12 -6.34
N ARG A 161 1.90 -3.16 -6.75
CA ARG A 161 0.77 -3.66 -5.95
C ARG A 161 1.17 -4.51 -4.76
N THR A 162 2.30 -5.21 -4.85
CA THR A 162 2.65 -6.30 -3.92
C THR A 162 4.04 -6.18 -3.32
N GLN A 163 4.81 -5.17 -3.68
CA GLN A 163 6.21 -5.02 -3.27
C GLN A 163 6.46 -3.62 -2.71
N TRP A 164 7.31 -3.54 -1.70
CA TRP A 164 7.78 -2.28 -1.13
C TRP A 164 8.98 -1.72 -1.90
N GLY A 165 9.76 -2.62 -2.51
CA GLY A 165 10.89 -2.30 -3.37
C GLY A 165 11.16 -3.40 -4.38
N SER A 166 12.08 -3.16 -5.30
CA SER A 166 12.68 -4.15 -6.20
C SER A 166 13.98 -3.61 -6.77
N CYS A 167 14.97 -4.50 -6.95
CA CYS A 167 16.21 -4.23 -7.66
C CYS A 167 16.24 -5.06 -8.95
N ASN A 168 16.72 -4.48 -10.06
CA ASN A 168 16.89 -5.20 -11.31
C ASN A 168 18.38 -5.48 -11.63
N SER A 169 18.63 -6.31 -12.65
CA SER A 169 19.97 -6.67 -13.08
C SER A 169 20.84 -5.49 -13.57
N ARG A 170 20.22 -4.35 -13.89
CA ARG A 170 20.93 -3.10 -14.23
C ARG A 170 21.28 -2.25 -13.02
N LYS A 171 21.13 -2.80 -11.81
CA LYS A 171 21.36 -2.10 -10.53
C LYS A 171 20.49 -0.86 -10.34
N GLU A 172 19.29 -0.86 -10.91
CA GLU A 172 18.28 0.17 -10.67
C GLU A 172 17.35 -0.31 -9.57
N ILE A 173 17.11 0.53 -8.55
CA ILE A 173 16.19 0.23 -7.47
C ILE A 173 14.89 1.02 -7.67
N THR A 174 13.77 0.35 -7.49
CA THR A 174 12.44 0.95 -7.50
C THR A 174 11.81 0.82 -6.13
N TYR A 175 11.37 1.94 -5.53
CA TYR A 175 10.64 1.97 -4.28
C TYR A 175 9.16 2.26 -4.49
N ASN A 176 8.34 1.64 -3.66
CA ASN A 176 6.93 2.01 -3.52
C ASN A 176 6.84 3.30 -2.70
N TRP A 177 6.33 4.38 -3.29
CA TRP A 177 6.23 5.67 -2.59
C TRP A 177 5.37 5.63 -1.33
N LYS A 178 4.42 4.69 -1.21
CA LYS A 178 3.62 4.50 0.01
C LYS A 178 4.47 4.12 1.23
N LEU A 179 5.66 3.60 1.01
CA LEU A 179 6.59 3.23 2.07
C LEU A 179 6.89 4.40 3.02
N ILE A 180 6.73 5.66 2.55
CA ILE A 180 6.93 6.86 3.38
C ILE A 180 5.95 6.95 4.58
N ALA A 181 4.83 6.25 4.53
CA ALA A 181 3.91 6.17 5.66
C ALA A 181 4.46 5.30 6.81
N ALA A 182 5.39 4.38 6.51
CA ALA A 182 5.97 3.46 7.48
C ALA A 182 6.94 4.16 8.45
N PRO A 183 7.16 3.60 9.65
CA PRO A 183 8.23 4.05 10.55
C PRO A 183 9.60 4.05 9.87
N TYR A 184 10.44 5.03 10.23
CA TYR A 184 11.78 5.19 9.65
C TYR A 184 12.56 3.87 9.59
N ARG A 185 12.58 3.08 10.65
CA ARG A 185 13.32 1.80 10.72
C ARG A 185 12.82 0.75 9.74
N TRP A 186 11.53 0.79 9.37
CA TRP A 186 10.98 -0.13 8.37
C TRP A 186 11.34 0.33 6.96
N ILE A 187 11.38 1.65 6.74
CA ILE A 187 11.86 2.23 5.48
C ILE A 187 13.34 1.86 5.29
N GLU A 188 14.17 2.10 6.31
CA GLU A 188 15.59 1.75 6.33
C GLU A 188 15.79 0.26 6.01
N TYR A 189 15.02 -0.63 6.63
CA TYR A 189 15.06 -2.07 6.34
C TYR A 189 14.80 -2.38 4.86
N VAL A 190 13.76 -1.80 4.26
CA VAL A 190 13.48 -2.01 2.84
C VAL A 190 14.61 -1.48 1.97
N VAL A 191 15.17 -0.32 2.33
CA VAL A 191 16.31 0.25 1.61
C VAL A 191 17.54 -0.66 1.72
N VAL A 192 17.86 -1.20 2.89
CA VAL A 192 18.95 -2.19 3.08
C VAL A 192 18.69 -3.45 2.25
N HIS A 193 17.45 -3.96 2.26
CA HIS A 193 17.06 -5.15 1.49
C HIS A 193 17.29 -4.98 -0.02
N GLU A 194 16.81 -3.88 -0.60
CA GLU A 194 16.96 -3.60 -2.03
C GLU A 194 18.43 -3.27 -2.39
N THR A 195 19.17 -2.62 -1.49
CA THR A 195 20.59 -2.35 -1.67
C THR A 195 21.42 -3.64 -1.65
N SER A 196 21.04 -4.63 -0.84
CA SER A 196 21.69 -5.95 -0.80
C SER A 196 21.57 -6.71 -2.11
N HIS A 197 20.49 -6.48 -2.88
CA HIS A 197 20.34 -7.03 -4.23
C HIS A 197 21.32 -6.48 -5.26
N LEU A 198 22.00 -5.37 -4.97
CA LEU A 198 23.10 -4.90 -5.83
C LEU A 198 24.30 -5.87 -5.85
N GLN A 199 24.43 -6.70 -4.83
CA GLN A 199 25.47 -7.72 -4.69
C GLN A 199 24.94 -9.14 -4.88
N PHE A 200 23.77 -9.47 -4.31
CA PHE A 200 23.14 -10.79 -4.38
C PHE A 200 21.72 -10.67 -4.93
N MET A 201 21.49 -11.14 -6.16
CA MET A 201 20.17 -11.03 -6.80
C MET A 201 19.13 -12.04 -6.26
N ASP A 202 19.58 -13.07 -5.57
CA ASP A 202 18.78 -14.07 -4.90
C ASP A 202 18.63 -13.77 -3.39
N HIS A 203 17.82 -14.57 -2.69
CA HIS A 203 17.68 -14.51 -1.24
C HIS A 203 18.46 -15.63 -0.55
N SER A 204 19.71 -15.88 -1.00
CA SER A 204 20.61 -16.86 -0.44
C SER A 204 21.04 -16.54 1.01
N ALA A 205 21.75 -17.45 1.66
CA ALA A 205 22.31 -17.21 2.99
C ALA A 205 23.23 -15.97 3.03
N ASN A 206 24.03 -15.77 1.97
CA ASN A 206 24.93 -14.61 1.85
C ASN A 206 24.14 -13.29 1.76
N PHE A 207 23.01 -13.29 1.02
CA PHE A 207 22.10 -12.13 0.98
C PHE A 207 21.61 -11.77 2.38
N TRP A 208 21.06 -12.75 3.11
CA TRP A 208 20.52 -12.49 4.45
C TRP A 208 21.59 -12.12 5.46
N GLN A 209 22.79 -12.66 5.34
CA GLN A 209 23.94 -12.25 6.16
C GLN A 209 24.30 -10.78 5.93
N LEU A 210 24.30 -10.32 4.68
CA LEU A 210 24.53 -8.92 4.33
C LEU A 210 23.42 -8.03 4.88
N VAL A 211 22.17 -8.42 4.72
CA VAL A 211 21.01 -7.69 5.31
C VAL A 211 21.15 -7.61 6.83
N ALA A 212 21.47 -8.72 7.49
CA ALA A 212 21.60 -8.78 8.95
C ALA A 212 22.73 -7.91 9.48
N SER A 213 23.86 -7.83 8.77
CA SER A 213 24.99 -6.97 9.15
C SER A 213 24.64 -5.49 9.13
N ALA A 214 23.85 -5.05 8.13
CA ALA A 214 23.44 -3.66 7.98
C ALA A 214 22.18 -3.32 8.81
N CYS A 215 21.27 -4.28 9.01
CA CYS A 215 20.01 -4.13 9.73
C CYS A 215 19.74 -5.36 10.63
N PRO A 216 20.32 -5.46 11.83
CA PRO A 216 20.20 -6.66 12.69
C PRO A 216 18.77 -7.06 13.06
N LYS A 217 17.83 -6.09 13.13
CA LYS A 217 16.41 -6.33 13.46
C LYS A 217 15.52 -6.55 12.22
N TYR A 218 16.08 -6.87 11.05
CA TYR A 218 15.36 -6.98 9.78
C TYR A 218 14.15 -7.92 9.83
N ASN A 219 14.24 -9.05 10.53
CA ASN A 219 13.15 -10.00 10.67
C ASN A 219 11.92 -9.40 11.36
N SER A 220 12.13 -8.61 12.41
CA SER A 220 11.06 -7.91 13.13
C SER A 220 10.37 -6.89 12.21
N TYR A 221 11.15 -6.10 11.48
CA TYR A 221 10.63 -5.07 10.58
C TYR A 221 9.90 -5.68 9.37
N SER A 222 10.40 -6.79 8.82
CA SER A 222 9.72 -7.54 7.76
C SER A 222 8.34 -8.05 8.20
N LYS A 223 8.26 -8.65 9.40
CA LYS A 223 7.00 -9.14 9.97
C LYS A 223 6.01 -7.98 10.20
N ALA A 224 6.49 -6.88 10.76
CA ALA A 224 5.68 -5.69 11.02
C ALA A 224 5.12 -5.07 9.73
N LEU A 225 5.93 -4.92 8.68
CA LEU A 225 5.47 -4.44 7.38
C LEU A 225 4.38 -5.32 6.75
N LYS A 226 4.49 -6.64 6.93
CA LYS A 226 3.47 -7.60 6.45
C LYS A 226 2.16 -7.49 7.24
N SER A 227 2.24 -7.40 8.57
CA SER A 227 1.06 -7.35 9.45
C SER A 227 0.30 -6.02 9.35
N GLN A 228 0.98 -4.92 9.04
CA GLN A 228 0.37 -3.59 8.98
C GLN A 228 0.09 -3.10 7.54
N GLN A 229 0.06 -4.00 6.58
CA GLN A 229 -0.20 -3.63 5.18
C GLN A 229 -1.52 -2.85 5.00
N ASN A 230 -2.52 -3.11 5.83
CA ASN A 230 -3.82 -2.44 5.78
C ASN A 230 -3.73 -0.92 6.03
N ILE A 231 -2.80 -0.47 6.90
CA ILE A 231 -2.60 0.95 7.18
C ILE A 231 -2.12 1.71 5.94
N PHE A 232 -1.43 1.04 5.01
CA PHE A 232 -0.95 1.67 3.79
C PHE A 232 -1.96 1.64 2.64
N GLU A 233 -3.05 0.88 2.77
CA GLU A 233 -4.09 0.79 1.74
C GLU A 233 -4.88 2.10 1.60
N PHE A 234 -4.94 2.97 2.64
CA PHE A 234 -5.57 4.28 2.53
C PHE A 234 -4.95 5.17 1.43
N LEU A 235 -3.69 4.93 1.07
CA LEU A 235 -2.98 5.60 -0.03
C LEU A 235 -3.34 5.03 -1.41
N ASN A 236 -4.36 4.21 -1.53
CA ASN A 236 -4.91 3.79 -2.80
C ASN A 236 -6.04 4.72 -3.21
N GLU A 237 -5.88 5.43 -4.34
CA GLU A 237 -6.94 6.25 -4.94
C GLU A 237 -8.22 5.44 -5.18
N GLU A 238 -8.06 4.14 -5.47
CA GLU A 238 -9.16 3.20 -5.68
C GLU A 238 -9.83 2.77 -4.37
N SER A 239 -9.12 2.63 -3.24
CA SER A 239 -9.69 2.14 -1.98
C SER A 239 -10.64 3.15 -1.33
N ASN A 240 -10.40 4.45 -1.48
CA ASN A 240 -11.35 5.46 -1.03
C ASN A 240 -12.69 5.45 -1.78
N LEU A 241 -12.72 4.91 -3.00
CA LEU A 241 -13.95 4.65 -3.75
C LEU A 241 -14.65 3.37 -3.27
N TYR A 242 -13.89 2.38 -2.77
CA TYR A 242 -14.37 1.05 -2.40
C TYR A 242 -14.89 0.98 -0.97
N LEU A 243 -14.26 1.61 -0.01
CA LEU A 243 -14.76 1.72 1.36
C LEU A 243 -16.16 2.35 1.41
N HIS A 244 -16.51 3.18 0.40
CA HIS A 244 -17.79 3.88 0.38
C HIS A 244 -18.94 3.22 -0.42
N LYS A 245 -18.69 2.20 -1.27
CA LYS A 245 -19.76 1.81 -2.22
C LYS A 245 -20.21 0.35 -2.26
N PHE A 246 -19.39 -0.68 -1.98
CA PHE A 246 -19.74 -1.97 -2.57
C PHE A 246 -19.92 -3.18 -1.63
N HIS A 247 -19.16 -3.29 -0.53
CA HIS A 247 -19.31 -4.43 0.37
C HIS A 247 -19.91 -4.10 1.75
N PHE A 248 -19.91 -2.82 2.16
CA PHE A 248 -20.51 -2.39 3.43
C PHE A 248 -22.03 -2.65 3.48
N ASN A 249 -22.73 -2.55 2.36
CA ASN A 249 -24.16 -2.87 2.28
C ASN A 249 -24.48 -4.32 2.66
N ARG A 250 -23.49 -5.21 2.65
CA ARG A 250 -23.66 -6.63 2.98
C ARG A 250 -23.45 -6.91 4.47
N PHE A 251 -22.59 -6.15 5.16
CA PHE A 251 -22.22 -6.39 6.55
C PHE A 251 -22.88 -5.40 7.51
N ASP A 252 -22.60 -4.12 7.37
CA ASP A 252 -23.19 -3.04 8.14
C ASP A 252 -23.06 -1.71 7.38
N LYS A 253 -24.17 -1.13 6.96
CA LYS A 253 -24.21 0.13 6.19
C LYS A 253 -23.63 1.32 6.94
N ASN A 254 -23.67 1.28 8.28
CA ASN A 254 -23.32 2.39 9.14
C ASN A 254 -21.93 2.23 9.76
N ALA A 255 -21.30 1.05 9.65
CA ALA A 255 -20.05 0.76 10.32
C ALA A 255 -18.90 1.75 10.00
N PHE A 256 -18.96 2.41 8.85
CA PHE A 256 -17.92 3.35 8.39
C PHE A 256 -18.50 4.65 7.81
N SER A 257 -19.70 5.07 8.25
CA SER A 257 -20.34 6.31 7.79
C SER A 257 -19.50 7.57 7.99
N ASP A 258 -18.56 7.55 8.95
CA ASP A 258 -17.68 8.67 9.30
C ASP A 258 -16.40 8.74 8.47
N TYR A 259 -16.16 7.77 7.59
CA TYR A 259 -14.93 7.67 6.77
C TYR A 259 -15.14 8.06 5.29
#